data_6ec70fe2055567510f1845de7d0db4bb
#
_entry.id   6ec70fe2055567510f1845de7d0db4bb
#
_cell.length_a   1.000
_cell.length_b   1.000
_cell.length_c   1.000
_cell.angle_alpha   90.00
_cell.angle_beta   90.00
_cell.angle_gamma   90.00
#
_symmetry.space_group_name_H-M   'P 1'
#
loop_
_entity.id
_entity.type
_entity.pdbx_description
1 polymer ?
#
loop_
_entity_poly.entity_id
_entity_poly.type
_entity_poly.pdbx_seq_one_letter_code
_entity_poly.pdbx_strand_id
1 'polypeptide(L)'
;MRPSAPRSRTWLPVAVALLAFAAAPGLAQDQPPPKDTIFARKIVMGEIDMNMDEIETMLAPEGKLELADAQEHAEVISTLLMAFPHLFPPSTNQWKEGATRDPATDTFANPAIWSNFSDFYKRASEASKIAWNASRAKRPDEFRALIKDLRLRCNGCHALNMKTE
;
A
#
# COMPACT_ATOMS: atom_id res chain seq x y z
N MET A 1 26.10 -67.30 -53.94
CA MET A 1 25.72 -66.95 -52.58
C MET A 1 26.79 -66.01 -52.03
N ARG A 2 26.48 -64.73 -51.87
CA ARG A 2 27.38 -63.70 -51.27
C ARG A 2 26.86 -63.38 -49.90
N PRO A 3 27.67 -63.35 -48.82
CA PRO A 3 27.21 -62.94 -47.51
C PRO A 3 27.19 -61.40 -47.41
N SER A 4 26.10 -60.94 -46.86
CA SER A 4 25.88 -59.48 -46.58
C SER A 4 26.61 -59.06 -45.31
N ALA A 5 27.38 -57.99 -45.41
CA ALA A 5 28.09 -57.34 -44.30
C ALA A 5 27.13 -56.58 -43.32
N PRO A 6 27.38 -56.57 -42.02
CA PRO A 6 26.59 -55.85 -41.07
C PRO A 6 26.91 -54.34 -41.11
N ARG A 7 25.84 -53.45 -41.15
CA ARG A 7 25.94 -52.03 -41.03
C ARG A 7 26.23 -51.63 -39.58
N SER A 8 27.39 -51.09 -39.32
CA SER A 8 27.73 -50.44 -38.04
C SER A 8 26.94 -49.14 -37.86
N ARG A 9 26.06 -49.10 -36.86
CA ARG A 9 25.39 -47.87 -36.39
C ARG A 9 26.38 -47.08 -35.54
N THR A 10 26.93 -46.02 -36.09
CA THR A 10 27.67 -45.01 -35.32
C THR A 10 26.70 -44.18 -34.48
N TRP A 11 26.77 -44.34 -33.19
CA TRP A 11 26.07 -43.47 -32.23
C TRP A 11 26.88 -42.20 -32.04
N LEU A 12 26.35 -41.08 -32.49
CA LEU A 12 26.89 -39.76 -32.21
C LEU A 12 26.51 -39.37 -30.77
N PRO A 13 27.45 -38.97 -29.92
CA PRO A 13 27.11 -38.48 -28.59
C PRO A 13 26.52 -37.05 -28.73
N VAL A 14 25.28 -36.91 -28.30
CA VAL A 14 24.64 -35.59 -28.13
C VAL A 14 25.29 -34.93 -26.91
N ALA A 15 26.17 -33.97 -27.14
CA ALA A 15 26.71 -33.13 -26.09
C ALA A 15 25.61 -32.15 -25.64
N VAL A 16 25.03 -32.41 -24.46
CA VAL A 16 24.13 -31.50 -23.78
C VAL A 16 24.96 -30.39 -23.17
N ALA A 17 25.01 -29.21 -23.82
CA ALA A 17 25.57 -28.00 -23.26
C ALA A 17 24.66 -27.47 -22.14
N LEU A 18 25.05 -27.73 -20.89
CA LEU A 18 24.47 -27.07 -19.70
C LEU A 18 24.84 -25.59 -19.74
N LEU A 19 23.91 -24.75 -20.23
CA LEU A 19 23.96 -23.29 -20.05
C LEU A 19 23.76 -22.98 -18.55
N ALA A 20 24.88 -22.74 -17.84
CA ALA A 20 24.84 -22.18 -16.52
C ALA A 20 24.33 -20.73 -16.66
N PHE A 21 23.07 -20.50 -16.32
CA PHE A 21 22.54 -19.15 -16.07
C PHE A 21 23.26 -18.61 -14.83
N ALA A 22 24.32 -17.84 -15.03
CA ALA A 22 24.86 -16.99 -13.98
C ALA A 22 23.75 -15.98 -13.64
N ALA A 23 23.12 -16.17 -12.47
CA ALA A 23 22.23 -15.17 -11.90
C ALA A 23 23.06 -13.88 -11.75
N ALA A 24 22.81 -12.89 -12.60
CA ALA A 24 23.38 -11.56 -12.43
C ALA A 24 22.98 -11.09 -11.01
N PRO A 25 23.93 -10.54 -10.20
CA PRO A 25 23.55 -9.92 -8.95
C PRO A 25 22.53 -8.84 -9.29
N GLY A 26 21.27 -9.05 -8.88
CA GLY A 26 20.22 -8.06 -9.03
C GLY A 26 20.75 -6.77 -8.42
N LEU A 27 20.76 -5.69 -9.18
CA LEU A 27 21.03 -4.36 -8.65
C LEU A 27 20.06 -4.16 -7.50
N ALA A 28 20.54 -4.31 -6.26
CA ALA A 28 19.77 -3.93 -5.09
C ALA A 28 19.49 -2.44 -5.25
N GLN A 29 18.26 -2.09 -5.59
CA GLN A 29 17.85 -0.70 -5.62
C GLN A 29 18.05 -0.18 -4.19
N ASP A 30 18.92 0.81 -4.03
CA ASP A 30 19.11 1.46 -2.75
C ASP A 30 17.75 1.96 -2.25
N GLN A 31 17.32 1.41 -1.12
CA GLN A 31 16.06 1.84 -0.50
C GLN A 31 16.21 3.30 -0.07
N PRO A 32 15.17 4.13 -0.24
CA PRO A 32 15.21 5.51 0.26
C PRO A 32 15.54 5.52 1.76
N PRO A 33 16.22 6.57 2.25
CA PRO A 33 16.49 6.72 3.67
C PRO A 33 15.20 6.58 4.50
N PRO A 34 15.22 5.88 5.63
CA PRO A 34 14.01 5.66 6.45
C PRO A 34 13.26 6.95 6.81
N LYS A 35 13.98 8.03 7.09
CA LYS A 35 13.42 9.36 7.39
C LYS A 35 12.58 9.91 6.23
N ASP A 36 13.02 9.72 4.99
CA ASP A 36 12.32 10.22 3.81
C ASP A 36 11.03 9.43 3.58
N THR A 37 11.06 8.12 3.83
CA THR A 37 9.86 7.27 3.77
C THR A 37 8.88 7.61 4.91
N ILE A 38 9.38 7.87 6.13
CA ILE A 38 8.55 8.33 7.25
C ILE A 38 7.91 9.67 6.92
N PHE A 39 8.65 10.61 6.34
CA PHE A 39 8.14 11.90 5.91
C PHE A 39 7.07 11.75 4.81
N ALA A 40 7.34 10.92 3.79
CA ALA A 40 6.39 10.66 2.72
C ALA A 40 5.04 10.11 3.24
N ARG A 41 5.04 9.16 4.18
CA ARG A 41 3.77 8.65 4.75
C ARG A 41 3.02 9.67 5.61
N LYS A 42 3.73 10.63 6.26
CA LYS A 42 3.09 11.76 6.95
C LYS A 42 2.36 12.65 5.96
N ILE A 43 3.01 12.99 4.84
CA ILE A 43 2.38 13.77 3.76
C ILE A 43 1.15 13.03 3.23
N VAL A 44 1.28 11.76 2.87
CA VAL A 44 0.16 10.96 2.33
C VAL A 44 -1.02 10.93 3.32
N MET A 45 -0.76 10.76 4.62
CA MET A 45 -1.83 10.76 5.62
C MET A 45 -2.45 12.16 5.79
N GLY A 46 -1.64 13.24 5.71
CA GLY A 46 -2.12 14.61 5.71
C GLY A 46 -3.03 14.91 4.52
N GLU A 47 -2.68 14.43 3.33
CA GLU A 47 -3.50 14.58 2.13
C GLU A 47 -4.83 13.80 2.24
N ILE A 48 -4.80 12.60 2.84
CA ILE A 48 -6.02 11.83 3.11
C ILE A 48 -6.93 12.62 4.06
N ASP A 49 -6.36 13.19 5.11
CA ASP A 49 -7.09 13.97 6.12
C ASP A 49 -7.71 15.23 5.51
N MET A 50 -6.94 16.01 4.75
CA MET A 50 -7.44 17.20 4.05
C MET A 50 -8.60 16.87 3.10
N ASN A 51 -8.48 15.83 2.29
CA ASN A 51 -9.57 15.41 1.39
C ASN A 51 -10.81 14.93 2.17
N MET A 52 -10.61 14.30 3.32
CA MET A 52 -11.71 13.88 4.18
C MET A 52 -12.41 15.05 4.84
N ASP A 53 -11.66 16.07 5.27
CA ASP A 53 -12.19 17.31 5.86
C ASP A 53 -13.03 18.10 4.85
N GLU A 54 -12.62 18.19 3.58
CA GLU A 54 -13.41 18.81 2.52
C GLU A 54 -14.76 18.09 2.33
N ILE A 55 -14.74 16.75 2.26
CA ILE A 55 -15.97 15.97 2.18
C ILE A 55 -16.86 16.22 3.41
N GLU A 56 -16.30 16.17 4.62
CA GLU A 56 -17.06 16.34 5.86
C GLU A 56 -17.62 17.76 6.00
N THR A 57 -16.90 18.76 5.51
CA THR A 57 -17.38 20.15 5.43
C THR A 57 -18.61 20.26 4.52
N MET A 58 -18.58 19.62 3.35
CA MET A 58 -19.75 19.58 2.45
C MET A 58 -20.93 18.80 3.05
N LEU A 59 -20.66 17.83 3.92
CA LEU A 59 -21.67 16.99 4.57
C LEU A 59 -22.23 17.59 5.88
N ALA A 60 -21.60 18.64 6.41
CA ALA A 60 -22.02 19.31 7.63
C ALA A 60 -23.44 19.91 7.51
N PRO A 61 -24.14 20.19 8.60
CA PRO A 61 -25.50 20.74 8.58
C PRO A 61 -25.65 22.02 7.74
N GLU A 62 -24.64 22.89 7.78
CA GLU A 62 -24.56 24.15 7.03
C GLU A 62 -23.85 23.98 5.68
N GLY A 63 -23.32 22.78 5.42
CA GLY A 63 -22.58 22.47 4.20
C GLY A 63 -23.51 22.26 3.02
N LYS A 64 -22.96 22.42 1.82
CA LYS A 64 -23.64 22.11 0.57
C LYS A 64 -22.89 20.97 -0.12
N LEU A 65 -23.52 19.80 -0.26
CA LEU A 65 -22.93 18.69 -0.97
C LEU A 65 -22.92 18.94 -2.48
N GLU A 66 -21.75 19.19 -3.02
CA GLU A 66 -21.45 19.13 -4.45
C GLU A 66 -20.94 17.70 -4.75
N LEU A 67 -21.85 16.82 -5.18
CA LEU A 67 -21.57 15.38 -5.25
C LEU A 67 -20.36 15.05 -6.13
N ALA A 68 -20.21 15.72 -7.27
CA ALA A 68 -19.10 15.46 -8.19
C ALA A 68 -17.75 15.82 -7.56
N ASP A 69 -17.65 16.96 -6.88
CA ASP A 69 -16.46 17.42 -6.18
C ASP A 69 -16.11 16.48 -5.02
N ALA A 70 -17.10 16.15 -4.18
CA ALA A 70 -16.90 15.20 -3.09
C ALA A 70 -16.47 13.80 -3.58
N GLN A 71 -16.87 13.38 -4.78
CA GLN A 71 -16.46 12.13 -5.41
C GLN A 71 -14.98 12.19 -5.85
N GLU A 72 -14.49 13.33 -6.33
CA GLU A 72 -13.07 13.50 -6.67
C GLU A 72 -12.20 13.36 -5.41
N HIS A 73 -12.56 13.99 -4.30
CA HIS A 73 -11.89 13.82 -3.02
C HIS A 73 -11.89 12.36 -2.56
N ALA A 74 -13.00 11.66 -2.68
CA ALA A 74 -13.08 10.23 -2.32
C ALA A 74 -12.18 9.35 -3.22
N GLU A 75 -12.03 9.68 -4.51
CA GLU A 75 -11.13 8.98 -5.42
C GLU A 75 -9.65 9.18 -5.05
N VAL A 76 -9.28 10.41 -4.66
CA VAL A 76 -7.94 10.73 -4.13
C VAL A 76 -7.66 9.90 -2.87
N ILE A 77 -8.58 9.90 -1.90
CA ILE A 77 -8.45 9.10 -0.67
C ILE A 77 -8.26 7.61 -1.01
N SER A 78 -9.04 7.06 -1.93
CA SER A 78 -8.93 5.67 -2.37
C SER A 78 -7.53 5.34 -2.88
N THR A 79 -7.01 6.19 -3.76
CA THR A 79 -5.69 6.01 -4.38
C THR A 79 -4.57 6.07 -3.35
N LEU A 80 -4.63 7.05 -2.45
CA LEU A 80 -3.63 7.23 -1.40
C LEU A 80 -3.66 6.08 -0.39
N LEU A 81 -4.85 5.60 0.03
CA LEU A 81 -4.98 4.46 0.93
C LEU A 81 -4.46 3.16 0.32
N MET A 82 -4.58 2.96 -1.00
CA MET A 82 -4.01 1.81 -1.69
C MET A 82 -2.47 1.84 -1.70
N ALA A 83 -1.89 3.02 -1.85
CA ALA A 83 -0.44 3.21 -1.85
C ALA A 83 0.19 3.20 -0.44
N PHE A 84 -0.57 3.62 0.58
CA PHE A 84 -0.08 3.89 1.92
C PHE A 84 0.68 2.74 2.59
N PRO A 85 0.23 1.47 2.54
CA PRO A 85 0.95 0.36 3.19
C PRO A 85 2.37 0.14 2.64
N HIS A 86 2.63 0.52 1.40
CA HIS A 86 3.95 0.38 0.77
C HIS A 86 5.01 1.34 1.35
N LEU A 87 4.60 2.30 2.17
CA LEU A 87 5.47 3.23 2.89
C LEU A 87 5.91 2.70 4.27
N PHE A 88 5.79 1.40 4.52
CA PHE A 88 6.15 0.75 5.79
C PHE A 88 7.24 -0.33 5.64
N PRO A 89 8.37 -0.07 4.96
CA PRO A 89 9.47 -1.02 4.98
C PRO A 89 10.00 -1.21 6.41
N PRO A 90 10.58 -2.38 6.75
CA PRO A 90 11.04 -2.69 8.11
C PRO A 90 11.99 -1.64 8.71
N SER A 91 12.80 -0.98 7.89
CA SER A 91 13.72 0.09 8.30
C SER A 91 13.02 1.32 8.91
N THR A 92 11.72 1.49 8.67
CA THR A 92 10.92 2.61 9.18
C THR A 92 10.20 2.30 10.49
N ASN A 93 10.43 1.14 11.10
CA ASN A 93 9.96 0.79 12.44
C ASN A 93 10.85 1.45 13.49
N GLN A 94 10.68 2.76 13.69
CA GLN A 94 11.59 3.57 14.52
C GLN A 94 10.93 4.17 15.77
N TRP A 95 9.66 3.86 16.03
CA TRP A 95 9.02 4.32 17.26
C TRP A 95 9.68 3.67 18.49
N LYS A 96 10.02 4.50 19.47
CA LYS A 96 10.60 4.06 20.76
C LYS A 96 9.91 4.81 21.89
N GLU A 97 9.51 4.07 22.93
CA GLU A 97 8.95 4.65 24.15
C GLU A 97 10.00 5.51 24.87
N GLY A 98 9.57 6.69 25.34
CA GLY A 98 10.45 7.60 26.08
C GLY A 98 11.59 8.26 25.28
N ALA A 99 11.64 8.06 23.96
CA ALA A 99 12.62 8.74 23.13
C ALA A 99 12.31 10.23 22.99
N THR A 100 13.34 11.07 22.99
CA THR A 100 13.21 12.47 22.59
C THR A 100 12.73 12.53 21.14
N ARG A 101 11.67 13.30 20.89
CA ARG A 101 11.07 13.38 19.55
C ARG A 101 11.92 14.23 18.63
N ASP A 102 12.18 13.71 17.45
CA ASP A 102 12.75 14.42 16.31
C ASP A 102 11.65 14.54 15.23
N PRO A 103 11.18 15.75 14.90
CA PRO A 103 10.14 15.95 13.88
C PRO A 103 10.48 15.32 12.52
N ALA A 104 11.77 15.18 12.19
CA ALA A 104 12.21 14.60 10.93
C ALA A 104 12.07 13.07 10.89
N THR A 105 12.28 12.42 12.04
CA THR A 105 12.23 10.96 12.16
C THR A 105 11.09 10.44 13.02
N ASP A 106 10.30 11.36 13.59
CA ASP A 106 9.23 11.02 14.50
C ASP A 106 8.08 10.30 13.79
N THR A 107 7.67 9.17 14.35
CA THR A 107 6.57 8.37 13.82
C THR A 107 5.68 7.90 14.96
N PHE A 108 4.37 8.09 14.77
CA PHE A 108 3.34 7.52 15.64
C PHE A 108 2.96 6.08 15.25
N ALA A 109 3.57 5.53 14.21
CA ALA A 109 3.27 4.19 13.75
C ALA A 109 3.61 3.15 14.83
N ASN A 110 2.59 2.38 15.27
CA ASN A 110 2.76 1.33 16.25
C ASN A 110 3.65 0.21 15.67
N PRO A 111 4.69 -0.26 16.36
CA PRO A 111 5.50 -1.40 15.93
C PRO A 111 4.71 -2.67 15.60
N ALA A 112 3.50 -2.82 16.14
CA ALA A 112 2.59 -3.92 15.81
C ALA A 112 2.21 -3.98 14.33
N ILE A 113 2.33 -2.88 13.57
CA ILE A 113 2.13 -2.86 12.11
C ILE A 113 3.05 -3.88 11.44
N TRP A 114 4.32 -3.92 11.82
CA TRP A 114 5.31 -4.80 11.18
C TRP A 114 5.19 -6.26 11.62
N SER A 115 4.68 -6.52 12.83
CA SER A 115 4.42 -7.89 13.30
C SER A 115 3.12 -8.46 12.76
N ASN A 116 2.17 -7.61 12.33
CA ASN A 116 0.89 -8.02 11.73
C ASN A 116 0.57 -7.22 10.45
N PHE A 117 1.54 -7.14 9.56
CA PHE A 117 1.44 -6.34 8.33
C PHE A 117 0.26 -6.74 7.44
N SER A 118 -0.09 -8.03 7.42
CA SER A 118 -1.22 -8.53 6.65
C SER A 118 -2.56 -7.90 7.09
N ASP A 119 -2.81 -7.75 8.40
CA ASP A 119 -4.01 -7.10 8.91
C ASP A 119 -4.00 -5.59 8.60
N PHE A 120 -2.87 -4.94 8.79
CA PHE A 120 -2.70 -3.53 8.43
C PHE A 120 -2.99 -3.27 6.95
N TYR A 121 -2.39 -4.07 6.06
CA TYR A 121 -2.61 -3.98 4.61
C TYR A 121 -4.09 -4.20 4.26
N LYS A 122 -4.72 -5.21 4.86
CA LYS A 122 -6.13 -5.52 4.64
C LYS A 122 -7.02 -4.33 5.03
N ARG A 123 -6.79 -3.70 6.19
CA ARG A 123 -7.56 -2.52 6.65
C ARG A 123 -7.43 -1.35 5.70
N ALA A 124 -6.23 -1.01 5.26
CA ALA A 124 -6.01 0.05 4.28
C ALA A 124 -6.70 -0.26 2.94
N SER A 125 -6.60 -1.50 2.46
CA SER A 125 -7.25 -1.95 1.23
C SER A 125 -8.78 -1.93 1.32
N GLU A 126 -9.37 -2.30 2.46
CA GLU A 126 -10.82 -2.22 2.70
C GLU A 126 -11.30 -0.77 2.72
N ALA A 127 -10.60 0.12 3.43
CA ALA A 127 -10.91 1.55 3.44
C ALA A 127 -10.79 2.17 2.03
N SER A 128 -9.74 1.83 1.28
CA SER A 128 -9.58 2.24 -0.11
C SER A 128 -10.77 1.83 -0.97
N LYS A 129 -11.27 0.60 -0.84
CA LYS A 129 -12.45 0.13 -1.59
C LYS A 129 -13.72 0.89 -1.23
N ILE A 130 -13.90 1.25 0.05
CA ILE A 130 -15.05 2.06 0.48
C ILE A 130 -14.96 3.45 -0.15
N ALA A 131 -13.80 4.10 -0.11
CA ALA A 131 -13.57 5.39 -0.74
C ALA A 131 -13.79 5.33 -2.27
N TRP A 132 -13.31 4.26 -2.93
CA TRP A 132 -13.59 4.01 -4.35
C TRP A 132 -15.08 3.89 -4.64
N ASN A 133 -15.82 3.14 -3.82
CA ASN A 133 -17.27 3.01 -3.99
C ASN A 133 -17.98 4.36 -3.78
N ALA A 134 -17.50 5.18 -2.83
CA ALA A 134 -18.02 6.53 -2.61
C ALA A 134 -17.80 7.41 -3.85
N SER A 135 -16.60 7.36 -4.46
CA SER A 135 -16.32 8.13 -5.69
C SER A 135 -17.19 7.72 -6.89
N ARG A 136 -17.93 6.62 -6.82
CA ARG A 136 -18.81 6.09 -7.86
C ARG A 136 -20.29 6.08 -7.46
N ALA A 137 -20.62 6.56 -6.26
CA ALA A 137 -21.99 6.62 -5.76
C ALA A 137 -22.89 7.44 -6.68
N LYS A 138 -24.09 6.93 -6.98
CA LYS A 138 -25.02 7.62 -7.89
C LYS A 138 -25.95 8.59 -7.18
N ARG A 139 -26.06 8.47 -5.87
CA ARG A 139 -26.99 9.25 -5.06
C ARG A 139 -26.30 9.82 -3.82
N PRO A 140 -26.73 11.02 -3.38
CA PRO A 140 -26.21 11.66 -2.18
C PRO A 140 -26.32 10.82 -0.90
N ASP A 141 -27.41 10.08 -0.72
CA ASP A 141 -27.62 9.23 0.45
C ASP A 141 -26.65 8.04 0.49
N GLU A 142 -26.40 7.42 -0.65
CA GLU A 142 -25.42 6.36 -0.82
C GLU A 142 -24.00 6.87 -0.51
N PHE A 143 -23.63 8.04 -1.07
CA PHE A 143 -22.35 8.69 -0.80
C PHE A 143 -22.16 8.94 0.69
N ARG A 144 -23.16 9.57 1.36
CA ARG A 144 -23.11 9.85 2.80
C ARG A 144 -22.90 8.59 3.64
N ALA A 145 -23.59 7.50 3.30
CA ALA A 145 -23.45 6.23 4.01
C ALA A 145 -22.03 5.64 3.88
N LEU A 146 -21.45 5.70 2.67
CA LEU A 146 -20.10 5.22 2.41
C LEU A 146 -19.02 6.07 3.11
N ILE A 147 -19.17 7.40 3.12
CA ILE A 147 -18.23 8.27 3.84
C ILE A 147 -18.29 8.04 5.36
N LYS A 148 -19.50 7.83 5.91
CA LYS A 148 -19.63 7.46 7.33
C LYS A 148 -18.91 6.14 7.66
N ASP A 149 -19.03 5.12 6.80
CA ASP A 149 -18.29 3.85 6.99
C ASP A 149 -16.79 4.06 6.84
N LEU A 150 -16.35 4.84 5.84
CA LEU A 150 -14.94 5.19 5.65
C LEU A 150 -14.34 5.82 6.91
N ARG A 151 -15.00 6.84 7.50
CA ARG A 151 -14.52 7.48 8.74
C ARG A 151 -14.41 6.48 9.90
N LEU A 152 -15.36 5.55 10.03
CA LEU A 152 -15.28 4.49 11.04
C LEU A 152 -14.07 3.58 10.81
N ARG A 153 -13.72 3.28 9.56
CA ARG A 153 -12.51 2.49 9.22
C ARG A 153 -11.23 3.25 9.55
N CYS A 154 -11.19 4.55 9.27
CA CYS A 154 -10.06 5.41 9.63
C CYS A 154 -9.84 5.41 11.15
N ASN A 155 -10.89 5.65 11.93
CA ASN A 155 -10.82 5.66 13.38
C ASN A 155 -10.37 4.30 13.96
N GLY A 156 -10.93 3.21 13.45
CA GLY A 156 -10.55 1.86 13.87
C GLY A 156 -9.12 1.48 13.51
N CYS A 157 -8.62 1.95 12.36
CA CYS A 157 -7.23 1.75 11.96
C CYS A 157 -6.28 2.54 12.87
N HIS A 158 -6.56 3.83 13.13
CA HIS A 158 -5.75 4.69 13.99
C HIS A 158 -5.70 4.15 15.43
N ALA A 159 -6.82 3.71 15.98
CA ALA A 159 -6.87 3.14 17.34
C ALA A 159 -5.93 1.94 17.54
N LEU A 160 -5.64 1.17 16.48
CA LEU A 160 -4.78 -0.01 16.55
C LEU A 160 -3.34 0.26 16.15
N ASN A 161 -3.15 1.14 15.16
CA ASN A 161 -1.89 1.28 14.44
C ASN A 161 -1.15 2.59 14.75
N MET A 162 -1.74 3.50 15.51
CA MET A 162 -1.05 4.69 16.03
C MET A 162 -0.74 4.55 17.52
N LYS A 163 0.41 5.04 17.92
CA LYS A 163 0.72 5.30 19.32
C LYS A 163 0.21 6.67 19.70
N THR A 164 -0.66 6.72 20.68
CA THR A 164 -0.92 7.95 21.43
C THR A 164 0.21 8.13 22.45
N GLU A 165 0.60 9.36 22.69
CA GLU A 165 1.65 9.73 23.66
C GLU A 165 1.45 9.07 25.02
#